data_641d95b32649b7fad176de7c9218c386
#
_entry.id   641d95b32649b7fad176de7c9218c386
#
_cell.length_a   1.000
_cell.length_b   1.000
_cell.length_c   1.000
_cell.angle_alpha   90.00
_cell.angle_beta   90.00
_cell.angle_gamma   90.00
#
_symmetry.space_group_name_H-M   'P 1'
#
loop_
_entity.id
_entity.type
_entity.pdbx_description
1 polymer ?
#
loop_
_entity_poly.entity_id
_entity_poly.type
_entity_poly.pdbx_seq_one_letter_code
_entity_poly.pdbx_strand_id
1 'polypeptide(L)'
;MKNQQIFNKEEAEAIYKIVKEYEKDAPESDKEYYDDYYDEYETPIKKKIIKSILNKISNLLPENQKVEIDKDFLRKKYHTFNNEVDEKVYFVIEKAFSQLKAIEITYFNMENAEFSKRKLDVFYKSRRYTIGYCHLRKDIRKFRTSRIASAKLTNETYKIPKDFDKNQY
;
A
#
# COMPACT_ATOMS: atom_id res chain seq x y z
N MET A 1 31.34 -30.95 3.76
CA MET A 1 31.68 -29.58 3.32
C MET A 1 30.85 -28.64 4.18
N LYS A 2 31.48 -27.79 5.04
CA LYS A 2 30.75 -26.76 5.78
C LYS A 2 30.25 -25.74 4.76
N ASN A 3 28.92 -25.54 4.67
CA ASN A 3 28.34 -24.41 3.93
C ASN A 3 28.92 -23.13 4.52
N GLN A 4 29.90 -22.55 3.85
CA GLN A 4 30.41 -21.24 4.20
C GLN A 4 29.28 -20.26 3.97
N GLN A 5 28.75 -19.64 5.02
CA GLN A 5 27.75 -18.60 4.91
C GLN A 5 28.39 -17.44 4.14
N ILE A 6 27.91 -17.21 2.91
CA ILE A 6 28.51 -16.25 1.95
C ILE A 6 28.36 -14.81 2.47
N PHE A 7 27.28 -14.52 3.22
CA PHE A 7 27.00 -13.21 3.81
C PHE A 7 26.84 -13.33 5.31
N ASN A 8 27.41 -12.38 6.06
CA ASN A 8 27.06 -12.20 7.45
C ASN A 8 25.67 -11.56 7.58
N LYS A 9 25.17 -11.45 8.82
CA LYS A 9 23.80 -10.95 9.10
C LYS A 9 23.60 -9.50 8.65
N GLU A 10 24.57 -8.63 8.87
CA GLU A 10 24.51 -7.21 8.51
C GLU A 10 24.56 -7.04 6.99
N GLU A 11 25.38 -7.81 6.30
CA GLU A 11 25.44 -7.83 4.85
C GLU A 11 24.14 -8.32 4.24
N ALA A 12 23.55 -9.40 4.78
CA ALA A 12 22.26 -9.91 4.34
C ALA A 12 21.12 -8.87 4.53
N GLU A 13 21.12 -8.15 5.66
CA GLU A 13 20.17 -7.06 5.91
C GLU A 13 20.34 -5.92 4.92
N ALA A 14 21.56 -5.47 4.68
CA ALA A 14 21.86 -4.41 3.74
C ALA A 14 21.41 -4.78 2.31
N ILE A 15 21.76 -5.98 1.85
CA ILE A 15 21.38 -6.47 0.52
C ILE A 15 19.85 -6.59 0.42
N TYR A 16 19.16 -7.10 1.46
CA TYR A 16 17.72 -7.21 1.46
C TYR A 16 17.05 -5.84 1.29
N LYS A 17 17.52 -4.82 2.02
CA LYS A 17 17.01 -3.44 1.90
C LYS A 17 17.22 -2.85 0.51
N ILE A 18 18.42 -3.00 -0.06
CA ILE A 18 18.78 -2.50 -1.40
C ILE A 18 17.89 -3.16 -2.47
N VAL A 19 17.80 -4.48 -2.45
CA VAL A 19 16.99 -5.23 -3.44
C VAL A 19 15.50 -4.91 -3.31
N LYS A 20 15.02 -4.70 -2.10
CA LYS A 20 13.63 -4.33 -1.84
C LYS A 20 13.31 -2.90 -2.29
N GLU A 21 14.23 -1.96 -2.17
CA GLU A 21 14.08 -0.62 -2.74
C GLU A 21 13.99 -0.69 -4.26
N TYR A 22 14.87 -1.48 -4.89
CA TYR A 22 14.86 -1.67 -6.34
C TYR A 22 13.60 -2.38 -6.86
N GLU A 23 12.96 -3.25 -6.05
CA GLU A 23 11.72 -3.95 -6.44
C GLU A 23 10.59 -2.99 -6.80
N LYS A 24 10.55 -1.79 -6.23
CA LYS A 24 9.49 -0.79 -6.49
C LYS A 24 9.47 -0.33 -7.94
N ASP A 25 10.67 -0.13 -8.50
CA ASP A 25 10.88 0.45 -9.82
C ASP A 25 11.05 -0.62 -10.91
N ALA A 26 11.03 -1.89 -10.51
CA ALA A 26 11.23 -3.00 -11.42
C ALA A 26 10.00 -3.25 -12.31
N PRO A 27 10.18 -3.39 -13.64
CA PRO A 27 9.09 -3.63 -14.55
C PRO A 27 8.42 -4.99 -14.30
N GLU A 28 7.09 -5.02 -14.44
CA GLU A 28 6.29 -6.25 -14.31
C GLU A 28 6.55 -7.22 -15.47
N SER A 29 6.79 -6.71 -16.68
CA SER A 29 7.03 -7.50 -17.88
C SER A 29 7.99 -6.82 -18.86
N ASP A 30 8.56 -7.61 -19.79
CA ASP A 30 9.44 -7.12 -20.86
C ASP A 30 8.75 -6.12 -21.82
N LYS A 31 7.42 -6.03 -21.80
CA LYS A 31 6.61 -5.17 -22.69
C LYS A 31 6.45 -3.73 -22.17
N GLU A 32 6.64 -3.49 -20.87
CA GLU A 32 6.50 -2.15 -20.29
C GLU A 32 7.73 -1.26 -20.54
N TYR A 33 8.79 -1.79 -21.16
CA TYR A 33 10.08 -1.12 -21.31
C TYR A 33 10.34 -0.52 -22.68
N TYR A 34 9.43 -0.64 -23.64
CA TYR A 34 9.58 -0.06 -24.98
C TYR A 34 8.90 1.32 -25.06
N ASP A 35 9.18 2.22 -24.12
CA ASP A 35 8.93 3.64 -24.34
C ASP A 35 10.26 4.28 -24.76
N ASP A 36 10.26 5.03 -25.88
CA ASP A 36 11.39 5.49 -26.69
C ASP A 36 12.44 6.41 -25.99
N TYR A 37 12.57 6.35 -24.66
CA TYR A 37 13.37 7.32 -23.90
C TYR A 37 14.45 6.72 -22.98
N TYR A 38 14.68 5.41 -22.98
CA TYR A 38 15.71 4.82 -22.14
C TYR A 38 16.98 4.46 -22.90
N ASP A 39 18.11 4.84 -22.28
CA ASP A 39 19.48 4.61 -22.75
C ASP A 39 19.68 3.12 -23.13
N GLU A 40 20.23 2.87 -24.29
CA GLU A 40 20.41 1.57 -24.96
C GLU A 40 21.25 0.56 -24.14
N TYR A 41 21.71 0.94 -22.93
CA TYR A 41 22.75 0.21 -22.17
C TYR A 41 22.29 -0.46 -20.87
N GLU A 42 21.08 -0.19 -20.36
CA GLU A 42 20.61 -0.82 -19.10
C GLU A 42 19.33 -1.64 -19.30
N THR A 43 19.49 -2.95 -19.44
CA THR A 43 18.34 -3.86 -19.33
C THR A 43 17.94 -4.01 -17.85
N PRO A 44 16.73 -3.61 -17.45
CA PRO A 44 16.30 -3.71 -16.06
C PRO A 44 16.20 -5.15 -15.60
N ILE A 45 16.50 -5.36 -14.33
CA ILE A 45 16.40 -6.69 -13.72
C ILE A 45 14.90 -7.06 -13.61
N LYS A 46 14.51 -8.18 -14.20
CA LYS A 46 13.13 -8.67 -14.19
C LYS A 46 12.62 -8.89 -12.76
N LYS A 47 11.40 -8.47 -12.48
CA LYS A 47 10.76 -8.61 -11.15
C LYS A 47 10.79 -10.04 -10.60
N LYS A 48 10.72 -11.05 -11.47
CA LYS A 48 10.88 -12.47 -11.11
C LYS A 48 12.25 -12.78 -10.52
N ILE A 49 13.31 -12.19 -11.06
CA ILE A 49 14.69 -12.37 -10.57
C ILE A 49 14.81 -11.68 -9.20
N ILE A 50 14.31 -10.46 -9.08
CA ILE A 50 14.31 -9.69 -7.82
C ILE A 50 13.60 -10.46 -6.71
N LYS A 51 12.39 -10.98 -6.97
CA LYS A 51 11.66 -11.82 -6.01
C LYS A 51 12.43 -13.09 -5.62
N SER A 52 13.13 -13.72 -6.57
CA SER A 52 13.99 -14.88 -6.28
C SER A 52 15.15 -14.53 -5.38
N ILE A 53 15.80 -13.36 -5.61
CA ILE A 53 16.89 -12.86 -4.77
C ILE A 53 16.37 -12.55 -3.36
N LEU A 54 15.27 -11.79 -3.25
CA LEU A 54 14.64 -11.46 -1.96
C LEU A 54 14.30 -12.71 -1.15
N ASN A 55 13.75 -13.74 -1.78
CA ASN A 55 13.43 -15.00 -1.11
C ASN A 55 14.68 -15.71 -0.57
N LYS A 56 15.78 -15.71 -1.34
CA LYS A 56 17.04 -16.34 -0.91
C LYS A 56 17.68 -15.58 0.25
N ILE A 57 17.72 -14.24 0.17
CA ILE A 57 18.35 -13.40 1.20
C ILE A 57 17.47 -13.38 2.46
N SER A 58 16.13 -13.36 2.32
CA SER A 58 15.23 -13.38 3.47
C SER A 58 15.43 -14.60 4.37
N ASN A 59 15.85 -15.74 3.81
CA ASN A 59 16.15 -16.94 4.58
C ASN A 59 17.41 -16.83 5.44
N LEU A 60 18.25 -15.80 5.20
CA LEU A 60 19.46 -15.51 6.00
C LEU A 60 19.15 -14.56 7.16
N LEU A 61 17.97 -13.94 7.17
CA LEU A 61 17.55 -12.99 8.20
C LEU A 61 16.66 -13.65 9.25
N PRO A 62 16.78 -13.28 10.54
CA PRO A 62 15.79 -13.62 11.54
C PRO A 62 14.42 -13.09 11.15
N GLU A 63 13.35 -13.87 11.37
CA GLU A 63 12.00 -13.51 10.94
C GLU A 63 11.52 -12.18 11.52
N ASN A 64 11.81 -11.90 12.80
CA ASN A 64 11.47 -10.63 13.44
C ASN A 64 12.15 -9.43 12.76
N GLN A 65 13.39 -9.56 12.33
CA GLN A 65 14.13 -8.51 11.66
C GLN A 65 13.58 -8.23 10.25
N LYS A 66 13.29 -9.29 9.50
CA LYS A 66 12.63 -9.20 8.19
C LYS A 66 11.28 -8.49 8.30
N VAL A 67 10.45 -8.89 9.26
CA VAL A 67 9.13 -8.28 9.50
C VAL A 67 9.26 -6.78 9.77
N GLU A 68 10.22 -6.34 10.59
CA GLU A 68 10.41 -4.91 10.86
C GLU A 68 10.89 -4.14 9.63
N ILE A 69 11.81 -4.69 8.83
CA ILE A 69 12.22 -4.08 7.56
C ILE A 69 11.01 -3.91 6.63
N ASP A 70 10.20 -4.96 6.48
CA ASP A 70 9.01 -4.91 5.63
C ASP A 70 7.99 -3.87 6.11
N LYS A 71 7.79 -3.74 7.41
CA LYS A 71 6.96 -2.70 8.01
C LYS A 71 7.49 -1.29 7.73
N ASP A 72 8.80 -1.10 7.79
CA ASP A 72 9.41 0.20 7.49
C ASP A 72 9.23 0.60 6.02
N PHE A 73 9.34 -0.35 5.09
CA PHE A 73 9.02 -0.12 3.68
C PHE A 73 7.54 0.27 3.48
N LEU A 74 6.63 -0.40 4.18
CA LEU A 74 5.21 -0.04 4.14
C LEU A 74 4.97 1.36 4.75
N ARG A 75 5.61 1.70 5.87
CA ARG A 75 5.52 3.05 6.46
C ARG A 75 6.02 4.12 5.49
N LYS A 76 7.14 3.91 4.79
CA LYS A 76 7.65 4.82 3.76
C LYS A 76 6.64 4.99 2.64
N LYS A 77 6.11 3.89 2.09
CA LYS A 77 5.12 3.91 1.00
C LYS A 77 3.87 4.71 1.35
N TYR A 78 3.33 4.55 2.56
CA TYR A 78 2.10 5.19 3.02
C TYR A 78 2.34 6.45 3.86
N HIS A 79 3.57 7.01 3.83
CA HIS A 79 3.91 8.20 4.59
C HIS A 79 3.05 9.40 4.19
N THR A 80 2.93 10.35 5.11
CA THR A 80 2.07 11.53 4.98
C THR A 80 2.43 12.42 3.80
N PHE A 81 3.69 12.45 3.38
CA PHE A 81 4.17 13.24 2.23
C PHE A 81 3.90 12.55 0.89
N ASN A 82 3.73 11.24 0.88
CA ASN A 82 3.25 10.54 -0.31
C ASN A 82 1.73 10.70 -0.39
N ASN A 83 1.27 11.67 -1.21
CA ASN A 83 -0.15 11.96 -1.43
C ASN A 83 -0.72 11.23 -2.65
N GLU A 84 0.04 10.33 -3.25
CA GLU A 84 -0.43 9.55 -4.39
C GLU A 84 -1.61 8.68 -3.97
N VAL A 85 -2.70 8.88 -4.66
CA VAL A 85 -3.93 8.12 -4.48
C VAL A 85 -4.09 7.23 -5.70
N ASP A 86 -4.26 5.93 -5.47
CA ASP A 86 -4.59 5.01 -6.55
C ASP A 86 -5.91 5.44 -7.22
N GLU A 87 -5.85 5.74 -8.51
CA GLU A 87 -7.00 6.25 -9.27
C GLU A 87 -8.15 5.25 -9.30
N LYS A 88 -7.87 3.94 -9.32
CA LYS A 88 -8.91 2.90 -9.28
C LYS A 88 -9.62 2.91 -7.92
N VAL A 89 -8.87 3.07 -6.84
CA VAL A 89 -9.43 3.19 -5.48
C VAL A 89 -10.26 4.46 -5.37
N TYR A 90 -9.74 5.59 -5.85
CA TYR A 90 -10.46 6.87 -5.77
C TYR A 90 -11.75 6.85 -6.58
N PHE A 91 -11.73 6.27 -7.77
CA PHE A 91 -12.93 6.08 -8.59
C PHE A 91 -14.03 5.29 -7.86
N VAL A 92 -13.67 4.23 -7.13
CA VAL A 92 -14.63 3.47 -6.32
C VAL A 92 -15.21 4.32 -5.20
N ILE A 93 -14.39 5.13 -4.52
CA ILE A 93 -14.84 6.04 -3.46
C ILE A 93 -15.80 7.11 -4.01
N GLU A 94 -15.50 7.69 -5.18
CA GLU A 94 -16.38 8.65 -5.85
C GLU A 94 -17.72 8.02 -6.22
N LYS A 95 -17.68 6.83 -6.80
CA LYS A 95 -18.89 6.09 -7.18
C LYS A 95 -19.73 5.73 -5.95
N ALA A 96 -19.11 5.32 -4.86
CA ALA A 96 -19.78 5.02 -3.59
C ALA A 96 -20.49 6.25 -3.04
N PHE A 97 -19.80 7.38 -2.99
CA PHE A 97 -20.36 8.65 -2.53
C PHE A 97 -21.56 9.11 -3.39
N SER A 98 -21.41 9.07 -4.72
CA SER A 98 -22.48 9.49 -5.64
C SER A 98 -23.73 8.59 -5.61
N GLN A 99 -23.56 7.29 -5.35
CA GLN A 99 -24.62 6.30 -5.29
C GLN A 99 -25.15 6.03 -3.87
N LEU A 100 -24.57 6.67 -2.85
CA LEU A 100 -24.86 6.41 -1.43
C LEU A 100 -24.78 4.91 -1.09
N LYS A 101 -23.72 4.25 -1.60
CA LYS A 101 -23.45 2.83 -1.36
C LYS A 101 -22.21 2.66 -0.49
N ALA A 102 -22.31 1.81 0.51
CA ALA A 102 -21.17 1.47 1.37
C ALA A 102 -20.03 0.82 0.56
N ILE A 103 -18.81 0.98 1.05
CA ILE A 103 -17.60 0.34 0.49
C ILE A 103 -16.89 -0.51 1.53
N GLU A 104 -16.27 -1.58 1.06
CA GLU A 104 -15.25 -2.31 1.79
C GLU A 104 -13.88 -1.80 1.37
N ILE A 105 -13.06 -1.40 2.34
CA ILE A 105 -11.71 -0.91 2.11
C ILE A 105 -10.68 -1.77 2.84
N THR A 106 -9.47 -1.83 2.27
CA THR A 106 -8.26 -2.25 2.98
C THR A 106 -7.47 -1.00 3.33
N TYR A 107 -7.34 -0.69 4.62
CA TYR A 107 -6.72 0.53 5.12
C TYR A 107 -5.40 0.23 5.84
N PHE A 108 -4.35 0.98 5.51
CA PHE A 108 -3.06 0.89 6.16
C PHE A 108 -3.00 1.73 7.44
N ASN A 109 -2.70 1.09 8.56
CA ASN A 109 -2.45 1.76 9.83
C ASN A 109 -0.94 2.01 10.00
N MET A 110 -0.55 3.28 10.11
CA MET A 110 0.87 3.69 10.26
C MET A 110 1.49 3.25 11.58
N GLU A 111 0.72 3.14 12.63
CA GLU A 111 1.21 2.85 13.98
C GLU A 111 1.80 1.44 14.06
N ASN A 112 1.01 0.44 13.70
CA ASN A 112 1.43 -0.96 13.72
C ASN A 112 1.94 -1.47 12.37
N ALA A 113 1.88 -0.62 11.31
CA ALA A 113 2.23 -0.96 9.93
C ALA A 113 1.46 -2.18 9.39
N GLU A 114 0.16 -2.25 9.68
CA GLU A 114 -0.71 -3.36 9.30
C GLU A 114 -1.90 -2.89 8.48
N PHE A 115 -2.41 -3.78 7.66
CA PHE A 115 -3.65 -3.56 6.94
C PHE A 115 -4.85 -4.05 7.75
N SER A 116 -5.95 -3.28 7.69
CA SER A 116 -7.22 -3.67 8.28
C SER A 116 -8.36 -3.51 7.27
N LYS A 117 -9.23 -4.50 7.21
CA LYS A 117 -10.46 -4.44 6.42
C LYS A 117 -11.51 -3.63 7.18
N ARG A 118 -12.19 -2.72 6.49
CA ARG A 118 -13.22 -1.87 7.06
C ARG A 118 -14.36 -1.70 6.07
N LYS A 119 -15.59 -1.61 6.58
CA LYS A 119 -16.75 -1.17 5.81
C LYS A 119 -17.06 0.28 6.19
N LEU A 120 -17.26 1.14 5.18
CA LEU A 120 -17.49 2.57 5.33
C LEU A 120 -18.73 3.00 4.57
N ASP A 121 -19.52 3.88 5.19
CA ASP A 121 -20.50 4.73 4.54
C ASP A 121 -19.86 6.09 4.30
N VAL A 122 -19.61 6.47 3.05
CA VAL A 122 -18.79 7.63 2.72
C VAL A 122 -19.61 8.91 2.78
N PHE A 123 -19.36 9.78 3.73
CA PHE A 123 -20.08 11.06 3.92
C PHE A 123 -19.38 12.25 3.27
N TYR A 124 -18.06 12.18 3.09
CA TYR A 124 -17.24 13.17 2.39
C TYR A 124 -16.04 12.50 1.75
N LYS A 125 -15.64 13.02 0.59
CA LYS A 125 -14.47 12.53 -0.14
C LYS A 125 -13.64 13.67 -0.70
N SER A 126 -12.34 13.50 -0.64
CA SER A 126 -11.34 14.30 -1.36
C SER A 126 -10.12 13.42 -1.63
N ARG A 127 -9.19 13.90 -2.47
CA ARG A 127 -7.93 13.17 -2.67
C ARG A 127 -7.13 13.04 -1.37
N ARG A 128 -7.28 14.00 -0.45
CA ARG A 128 -6.55 13.98 0.82
C ARG A 128 -7.23 13.12 1.88
N TYR A 129 -8.55 13.24 2.03
CA TYR A 129 -9.31 12.56 3.09
C TYR A 129 -10.63 11.99 2.60
N THR A 130 -10.97 10.83 3.10
CA THR A 130 -12.29 10.22 3.03
C THR A 130 -12.86 10.18 4.44
N ILE A 131 -14.06 10.77 4.66
CA ILE A 131 -14.74 10.79 5.97
C ILE A 131 -16.04 10.00 5.84
N GLY A 132 -16.33 9.17 6.83
CA GLY A 132 -17.54 8.37 6.79
C GLY A 132 -17.71 7.52 8.06
N TYR A 133 -18.88 6.89 8.17
CA TYR A 133 -19.17 5.99 9.28
C TYR A 133 -18.41 4.67 9.09
N CYS A 134 -17.57 4.36 10.05
CA CYS A 134 -16.79 3.12 10.08
C CYS A 134 -17.53 2.04 10.87
N HIS A 135 -18.09 1.05 10.20
CA HIS A 135 -18.87 -0.03 10.85
C HIS A 135 -18.05 -0.83 11.88
N LEU A 136 -16.74 -0.98 11.66
CA LEU A 136 -15.84 -1.65 12.62
C LEU A 136 -15.69 -0.88 13.94
N ARG A 137 -15.65 0.46 13.87
CA ARG A 137 -15.47 1.33 15.04
C ARG A 137 -16.78 1.90 15.57
N LYS A 138 -17.89 1.73 14.82
CA LYS A 138 -19.22 2.26 15.11
C LYS A 138 -19.20 3.79 15.33
N ASP A 139 -18.40 4.50 14.52
CA ASP A 139 -18.15 5.92 14.67
C ASP A 139 -17.77 6.56 13.32
N ILE A 140 -17.97 7.89 13.19
CA ILE A 140 -17.50 8.64 12.04
C ILE A 140 -16.00 8.83 12.16
N ARG A 141 -15.28 8.47 11.10
CA ARG A 141 -13.83 8.51 11.06
C ARG A 141 -13.31 9.19 9.81
N LYS A 142 -12.19 9.87 9.98
CA LYS A 142 -11.40 10.45 8.89
C LYS A 142 -10.27 9.49 8.50
N PHE A 143 -10.26 9.12 7.24
CA PHE A 143 -9.24 8.26 6.64
C PHE A 143 -8.39 9.06 5.68
N ARG A 144 -7.08 8.89 5.72
CA ARG A 144 -6.24 9.42 4.66
C ARG A 144 -6.45 8.61 3.40
N THR A 145 -6.86 9.25 2.31
CA THR A 145 -7.28 8.55 1.08
C THR A 145 -6.12 7.77 0.46
N SER A 146 -4.88 8.32 0.48
CA SER A 146 -3.67 7.62 0.01
C SER A 146 -3.29 6.37 0.82
N ARG A 147 -3.88 6.14 2.00
CA ARG A 147 -3.67 4.92 2.81
C ARG A 147 -4.72 3.84 2.57
N ILE A 148 -5.67 4.07 1.68
CA ILE A 148 -6.63 3.08 1.25
C ILE A 148 -5.98 2.28 0.12
N ALA A 149 -5.54 1.06 0.43
CA ALA A 149 -4.83 0.18 -0.50
C ALA A 149 -5.77 -0.49 -1.50
N SER A 150 -7.05 -0.66 -1.14
CA SER A 150 -8.09 -1.17 -2.03
C SER A 150 -9.46 -0.70 -1.58
N ALA A 151 -10.40 -0.58 -2.53
CA ALA A 151 -11.79 -0.29 -2.27
C ALA A 151 -12.69 -1.15 -3.16
N LYS A 152 -13.80 -1.62 -2.62
CA LYS A 152 -14.82 -2.39 -3.34
C LYS A 152 -16.21 -1.86 -3.00
N LEU A 153 -17.00 -1.54 -4.02
CA LEU A 153 -18.38 -1.12 -3.85
C LEU A 153 -19.23 -2.29 -3.35
N THR A 154 -20.13 -2.03 -2.39
CA THR A 154 -21.13 -2.99 -1.93
C THR A 154 -22.50 -2.68 -2.52
N ASN A 155 -23.51 -3.53 -2.25
CA ASN A 155 -24.89 -3.25 -2.61
C ASN A 155 -25.68 -2.57 -1.47
N GLU A 156 -25.07 -2.37 -0.32
CA GLU A 156 -25.71 -1.75 0.83
C GLU A 156 -25.75 -0.23 0.67
N THR A 157 -26.92 0.35 0.88
CA THR A 157 -27.14 1.79 0.80
C THR A 157 -27.15 2.42 2.19
N TYR A 158 -26.78 3.68 2.27
CA TYR A 158 -26.80 4.47 3.50
C TYR A 158 -27.40 5.85 3.28
N LYS A 159 -27.59 6.60 4.35
CA LYS A 159 -27.98 8.01 4.31
C LYS A 159 -26.94 8.84 5.04
N ILE A 160 -26.57 9.99 4.48
CA ILE A 160 -25.72 10.95 5.18
C ILE A 160 -26.58 11.64 6.25
N PRO A 161 -26.16 11.67 7.52
CA PRO A 161 -26.87 12.39 8.57
C PRO A 161 -27.01 13.88 8.22
N LYS A 162 -28.17 14.47 8.51
CA LYS A 162 -28.45 15.89 8.20
C LYS A 162 -27.53 16.86 8.98
N ASP A 163 -27.08 16.45 10.14
CA ASP A 163 -26.19 17.17 11.05
C ASP A 163 -24.71 16.88 10.81
N PHE A 164 -24.37 16.11 9.76
CA PHE A 164 -22.98 15.85 9.41
C PHE A 164 -22.28 17.12 8.93
N ASP A 165 -21.23 17.52 9.67
CA ASP A 165 -20.32 18.59 9.26
C ASP A 165 -18.89 18.04 9.13
N LYS A 166 -18.36 18.06 7.88
CA LYS A 166 -16.99 17.59 7.58
C LYS A 166 -15.89 18.32 8.36
N ASN A 167 -16.16 19.54 8.84
CA ASN A 167 -15.17 20.37 9.53
C ASN A 167 -14.94 19.95 10.99
N GLN A 168 -15.78 19.08 11.51
CA GLN A 168 -15.63 18.50 12.85
C GLN A 168 -14.61 17.36 12.90
N TYR A 169 -14.10 16.93 11.73
CA TYR A 169 -13.20 15.78 11.60
C TYR A 169 -11.84 16.15 10.95
#